data_6c426614ef5bf65e2580030ea9c53ab2
#
_entry.id   6c426614ef5bf65e2580030ea9c53ab2
#
_cell.length_a   1.000
_cell.length_b   1.000
_cell.length_c   1.000
_cell.angle_alpha   90.00
_cell.angle_beta   90.00
_cell.angle_gamma   90.00
#
_symmetry.space_group_name_H-M   'P 1'
#
loop_
_entity.id
_entity.type
_entity.pdbx_description
1 polymer ?
#
loop_
_entity_poly.entity_id
_entity_poly.type
_entity_poly.pdbx_seq_one_letter_code
_entity_poly.pdbx_strand_id
1 'polypeptide(L)'
;MEGRPVNVFFDFARSGFYYYRLPIMNETMSASPSDLADLRRQLDEIDDRLHDLLIDRAEIVGEVAASKKTNENGRDAAFYQPAREAQLLRRLAARHRGGLPFASIARIWRDLLAATVRLETPFAVAVFAPAEAQGFWDLARDHYGSHTPMSGYRSIGQVIRAVTEGRVSVGILPMPQEGDPDPWWRHLLSEGDHAPRVIARLPFGPRGNARADGADALAIGPGRQQETGADRTLFATEWAADISRARFLGMLSSADLSCTFYASWEHAAGTVSLVELDGFVPVSDPRLAGFRARLGTALHRLLPFGGYALPLSTAPLSVGAARG
;
A
#
# COMPACT_ATOMS: atom_id res chain seq x y z
N MET A 1 -36.67 -11.86 -48.75
CA MET A 1 -36.05 -12.90 -47.85
C MET A 1 -35.24 -12.15 -46.83
N GLU A 2 -35.85 -11.96 -45.66
CA GLU A 2 -35.27 -11.18 -44.54
C GLU A 2 -34.39 -12.09 -43.70
N GLY A 3 -33.12 -11.74 -43.59
CA GLY A 3 -32.18 -12.38 -42.66
C GLY A 3 -32.27 -11.77 -41.27
N ARG A 4 -32.81 -12.52 -40.31
CA ARG A 4 -32.81 -12.12 -38.87
C ARG A 4 -31.42 -12.33 -38.26
N PRO A 5 -30.94 -11.43 -37.39
CA PRO A 5 -29.71 -11.66 -36.66
C PRO A 5 -29.94 -12.68 -35.53
N VAL A 6 -29.03 -13.66 -35.44
CA VAL A 6 -28.98 -14.65 -34.36
C VAL A 6 -28.38 -14.00 -33.12
N ASN A 7 -29.18 -13.82 -32.10
CA ASN A 7 -28.69 -13.45 -30.75
C ASN A 7 -28.08 -14.70 -30.09
N VAL A 8 -26.78 -14.73 -29.93
CA VAL A 8 -26.09 -15.69 -29.05
C VAL A 8 -26.00 -15.07 -27.67
N PHE A 9 -26.87 -15.47 -26.78
CA PHE A 9 -26.74 -15.18 -25.35
C PHE A 9 -25.67 -16.11 -24.75
N PHE A 10 -24.52 -15.54 -24.35
CA PHE A 10 -23.63 -16.18 -23.40
C PHE A 10 -23.94 -15.62 -22.01
N ASP A 11 -24.47 -16.50 -21.18
CA ASP A 11 -24.69 -16.23 -19.76
C ASP A 11 -23.33 -16.30 -19.01
N PHE A 12 -22.78 -15.15 -18.63
CA PHE A 12 -21.60 -15.02 -17.77
C PHE A 12 -21.97 -14.26 -16.49
N ALA A 13 -22.85 -14.86 -15.70
CA ALA A 13 -23.13 -14.41 -14.35
C ALA A 13 -22.14 -15.07 -13.39
N ARG A 14 -20.88 -14.57 -13.26
CA ARG A 14 -19.99 -14.77 -12.10
C ARG A 14 -18.58 -14.17 -12.22
N SER A 15 -18.42 -13.02 -12.81
CA SER A 15 -17.21 -12.22 -12.57
C SER A 15 -17.56 -10.74 -12.69
N GLY A 16 -17.40 -10.00 -11.59
CA GLY A 16 -17.77 -8.59 -11.50
C GLY A 16 -16.86 -7.66 -12.32
N PHE A 17 -16.83 -7.84 -13.62
CA PHE A 17 -16.25 -6.88 -14.55
C PHE A 17 -17.34 -5.90 -14.97
N TYR A 18 -17.34 -4.70 -14.38
CA TYR A 18 -18.14 -3.60 -14.87
C TYR A 18 -17.51 -3.05 -16.16
N TYR A 19 -18.01 -3.50 -17.31
CA TYR A 19 -17.80 -2.76 -18.55
C TYR A 19 -18.64 -1.49 -18.50
N TYR A 20 -18.02 -0.34 -18.40
CA TYR A 20 -18.70 0.91 -18.67
C TYR A 20 -19.08 0.93 -20.15
N ARG A 21 -20.37 0.75 -20.41
CA ARG A 21 -20.95 1.01 -21.72
C ARG A 21 -20.92 2.51 -21.92
N LEU A 22 -19.96 3.01 -22.68
CA LEU A 22 -20.01 4.37 -23.20
C LEU A 22 -21.35 4.53 -23.94
N PRO A 23 -22.13 5.59 -23.69
CA PRO A 23 -23.29 5.85 -24.52
C PRO A 23 -22.76 6.05 -25.95
N ILE A 24 -23.20 5.15 -26.86
CA ILE A 24 -23.01 5.34 -28.28
C ILE A 24 -23.90 6.54 -28.60
N MET A 25 -23.33 7.72 -28.60
CA MET A 25 -23.96 8.88 -29.22
C MET A 25 -23.98 8.61 -30.73
N ASN A 26 -25.11 8.10 -31.19
CA ASN A 26 -25.40 7.91 -32.59
C ASN A 26 -25.80 9.27 -33.18
N GLU A 27 -24.84 10.20 -33.19
CA GLU A 27 -24.84 11.32 -34.11
C GLU A 27 -23.64 11.14 -35.02
N THR A 28 -23.92 10.72 -36.23
CA THR A 28 -22.99 10.71 -37.35
C THR A 28 -22.58 12.16 -37.66
N MET A 29 -21.74 12.75 -36.82
CA MET A 29 -20.85 13.81 -37.27
C MET A 29 -19.74 13.12 -38.06
N SER A 30 -19.87 13.16 -39.38
CA SER A 30 -18.80 12.84 -40.29
C SER A 30 -17.67 13.83 -40.02
N ALA A 31 -16.74 13.45 -39.12
CA ALA A 31 -15.51 14.19 -38.92
C ALA A 31 -14.76 14.16 -40.27
N SER A 32 -14.42 15.33 -40.82
CA SER A 32 -13.64 15.41 -42.04
C SER A 32 -12.22 14.82 -41.77
N PRO A 33 -11.52 14.28 -42.76
CA PRO A 33 -10.15 13.79 -42.59
C PRO A 33 -9.18 14.85 -42.02
N SER A 34 -9.44 16.15 -42.24
CA SER A 34 -8.72 17.26 -41.61
C SER A 34 -8.94 17.33 -40.10
N ASP A 35 -10.16 17.07 -39.62
CA ASP A 35 -10.46 17.10 -38.18
C ASP A 35 -9.73 15.97 -37.42
N LEU A 36 -9.63 14.76 -38.00
CA LEU A 36 -8.89 13.67 -37.40
C LEU A 36 -7.37 13.93 -37.38
N ALA A 37 -6.81 14.52 -38.42
CA ALA A 37 -5.41 14.89 -38.43
C ALA A 37 -5.09 15.99 -37.41
N ASP A 38 -5.98 16.95 -37.23
CA ASP A 38 -5.85 18.01 -36.24
C ASP A 38 -5.95 17.45 -34.81
N LEU A 39 -6.87 16.50 -34.56
CA LEU A 39 -6.97 15.85 -33.26
C LEU A 39 -5.72 15.01 -32.92
N ARG A 40 -5.14 14.32 -33.88
CA ARG A 40 -3.88 13.58 -33.70
C ARG A 40 -2.72 14.53 -33.38
N ARG A 41 -2.59 15.62 -34.09
CA ARG A 41 -1.56 16.64 -33.80
C ARG A 41 -1.72 17.20 -32.38
N GLN A 42 -2.96 17.49 -31.93
CA GLN A 42 -3.21 17.94 -30.56
C GLN A 42 -2.82 16.88 -29.53
N LEU A 43 -3.01 15.58 -29.81
CA LEU A 43 -2.55 14.49 -28.96
C LEU A 43 -1.01 14.46 -28.89
N ASP A 44 -0.34 14.56 -30.04
CA ASP A 44 1.13 14.59 -30.10
C ASP A 44 1.70 15.77 -29.29
N GLU A 45 1.10 16.97 -29.41
CA GLU A 45 1.48 18.14 -28.61
C GLU A 45 1.27 17.95 -27.09
N ILE A 46 0.24 17.19 -26.69
CA ILE A 46 -0.01 16.85 -25.29
C ILE A 46 1.03 15.84 -24.82
N ASP A 47 1.35 14.83 -25.61
CA ASP A 47 2.32 13.78 -25.27
C ASP A 47 3.72 14.36 -25.13
N ASP A 48 4.13 15.28 -26.01
CA ASP A 48 5.40 16.02 -25.89
C ASP A 48 5.47 16.79 -24.56
N ARG A 49 4.42 17.53 -24.22
CA ARG A 49 4.35 18.27 -22.96
C ARG A 49 4.34 17.35 -21.72
N LEU A 50 3.70 16.21 -21.80
CA LEU A 50 3.73 15.21 -20.72
C LEU A 50 5.14 14.65 -20.55
N HIS A 51 5.84 14.37 -21.66
CA HIS A 51 7.23 13.92 -21.62
C HIS A 51 8.13 14.97 -20.97
N ASP A 52 8.07 16.24 -21.41
CA ASP A 52 8.86 17.34 -20.84
C ASP A 52 8.61 17.49 -19.32
N LEU A 53 7.34 17.46 -18.87
CA LEU A 53 6.99 17.53 -17.46
C LEU A 53 7.53 16.35 -16.63
N LEU A 54 7.67 15.17 -17.23
CA LEU A 54 8.28 14.02 -16.57
C LEU A 54 9.79 14.21 -16.42
N ILE A 55 10.47 14.82 -17.42
CA ILE A 55 11.90 15.17 -17.33
C ILE A 55 12.11 16.23 -16.25
N ASP A 56 11.38 17.35 -16.29
CA ASP A 56 11.47 18.41 -15.28
C ASP A 56 11.27 17.84 -13.86
N ARG A 57 10.31 16.96 -13.71
CA ARG A 57 10.06 16.29 -12.42
C ARG A 57 11.24 15.43 -11.98
N ALA A 58 11.88 14.73 -12.90
CA ALA A 58 13.04 13.87 -12.57
C ALA A 58 14.25 14.72 -12.16
N GLU A 59 14.47 15.89 -12.76
CA GLU A 59 15.51 16.86 -12.39
C GLU A 59 15.31 17.35 -10.95
N ILE A 60 14.09 17.79 -10.60
CA ILE A 60 13.76 18.22 -9.22
C ILE A 60 14.00 17.10 -8.21
N VAL A 61 13.69 15.86 -8.57
CA VAL A 61 13.97 14.69 -7.70
C VAL A 61 15.47 14.53 -7.48
N GLY A 62 16.30 14.72 -8.51
CA GLY A 62 17.74 14.70 -8.39
C GLY A 62 18.26 15.76 -7.39
N GLU A 63 17.70 16.97 -7.44
CA GLU A 63 18.01 18.05 -6.50
C GLU A 63 17.61 17.68 -5.06
N VAL A 64 16.42 17.12 -4.88
CA VAL A 64 15.95 16.63 -3.57
C VAL A 64 16.87 15.54 -3.03
N ALA A 65 17.31 14.60 -3.87
CA ALA A 65 18.24 13.55 -3.48
C ALA A 65 19.61 14.11 -3.06
N ALA A 66 20.12 15.10 -3.79
CA ALA A 66 21.36 15.79 -3.44
C ALA A 66 21.24 16.53 -2.10
N SER A 67 20.13 17.25 -1.89
CA SER A 67 19.83 17.96 -0.63
C SER A 67 19.76 17.01 0.57
N LYS A 68 19.16 15.83 0.43
CA LYS A 68 19.11 14.80 1.49
C LYS A 68 20.49 14.29 1.86
N LYS A 69 21.41 14.14 0.90
CA LYS A 69 22.79 13.66 1.13
C LYS A 69 23.67 14.69 1.85
N THR A 70 23.41 15.97 1.67
CA THR A 70 24.20 17.07 2.27
C THR A 70 23.78 17.40 3.69
N ASN A 71 22.58 17.06 4.12
CA ASN A 71 22.15 17.25 5.49
C ASN A 71 22.83 16.19 6.39
N GLU A 72 23.76 16.62 7.27
CA GLU A 72 24.54 15.77 8.18
C GLU A 72 23.69 14.88 9.12
N ASN A 73 22.40 15.16 9.27
CA ASN A 73 21.41 14.33 9.94
C ASN A 73 20.87 13.19 9.04
N GLY A 74 21.50 12.94 7.90
CA GLY A 74 21.10 11.99 6.86
C GLY A 74 20.96 10.51 7.24
N ARG A 75 21.05 10.17 8.52
CA ARG A 75 20.73 8.82 9.02
C ARG A 75 19.22 8.50 8.99
N ASP A 76 18.35 9.52 8.88
CA ASP A 76 16.90 9.38 8.93
C ASP A 76 16.17 9.70 7.60
N ALA A 77 16.87 10.13 6.56
CA ALA A 77 16.26 10.40 5.27
C ALA A 77 16.04 9.08 4.51
N ALA A 78 15.00 8.33 4.88
CA ALA A 78 14.56 7.21 4.06
C ALA A 78 14.22 7.72 2.66
N PHE A 79 14.91 7.22 1.65
CA PHE A 79 14.65 7.60 0.25
C PHE A 79 13.27 7.10 -0.19
N TYR A 80 12.84 5.93 0.29
CA TYR A 80 11.49 5.43 0.10
C TYR A 80 10.56 5.96 1.19
N GLN A 81 9.55 6.72 0.78
CA GLN A 81 8.59 7.41 1.66
C GLN A 81 7.14 7.02 1.34
N PRO A 82 6.67 5.87 1.81
CA PRO A 82 5.31 5.39 1.49
C PRO A 82 4.20 6.34 1.94
N ALA A 83 4.39 7.08 3.02
CA ALA A 83 3.43 8.09 3.48
C ALA A 83 3.27 9.23 2.45
N ARG A 84 4.38 9.73 1.89
CA ARG A 84 4.36 10.77 0.86
C ARG A 84 3.69 10.29 -0.42
N GLU A 85 3.94 9.03 -0.81
CA GLU A 85 3.28 8.41 -1.97
C GLU A 85 1.76 8.29 -1.76
N ALA A 86 1.35 7.87 -0.56
CA ALA A 86 -0.06 7.78 -0.19
C ALA A 86 -0.76 9.16 -0.26
N GLN A 87 -0.14 10.20 0.31
CA GLN A 87 -0.65 11.57 0.25
C GLN A 87 -0.77 12.08 -1.18
N LEU A 88 0.23 11.79 -2.02
CA LEU A 88 0.20 12.16 -3.44
C LEU A 88 -0.97 11.49 -4.17
N LEU A 89 -1.13 10.19 -4.03
CA LEU A 89 -2.21 9.45 -4.70
C LEU A 89 -3.60 9.88 -4.20
N ARG A 90 -3.76 10.17 -2.91
CA ARG A 90 -5.01 10.73 -2.38
C ARG A 90 -5.31 12.11 -2.96
N ARG A 91 -4.31 12.97 -3.08
CA ARG A 91 -4.46 14.29 -3.73
C ARG A 91 -4.87 14.15 -5.19
N LEU A 92 -4.29 13.21 -5.92
CA LEU A 92 -4.67 12.95 -7.31
C LEU A 92 -6.10 12.39 -7.41
N ALA A 93 -6.48 11.48 -6.54
CA ALA A 93 -7.85 10.95 -6.48
C ALA A 93 -8.87 12.06 -6.22
N ALA A 94 -8.59 12.94 -5.26
CA ALA A 94 -9.49 14.05 -4.90
C ALA A 94 -9.68 15.07 -6.03
N ARG A 95 -8.67 15.29 -6.89
CA ARG A 95 -8.75 16.22 -8.03
C ARG A 95 -9.15 15.57 -9.35
N HIS A 96 -9.24 14.23 -9.36
CA HIS A 96 -9.50 13.48 -10.59
C HIS A 96 -10.86 13.82 -11.21
N ARG A 97 -10.90 13.98 -12.54
CA ARG A 97 -12.09 14.31 -13.34
C ARG A 97 -11.96 13.68 -14.73
N GLY A 98 -13.09 13.57 -15.39
CA GLY A 98 -13.18 13.10 -16.78
C GLY A 98 -13.33 11.59 -16.91
N GLY A 99 -13.25 11.12 -18.14
CA GLY A 99 -13.56 9.74 -18.50
C GLY A 99 -12.41 8.73 -18.31
N LEU A 100 -11.16 9.20 -18.10
CA LEU A 100 -10.04 8.30 -17.86
C LEU A 100 -10.18 7.66 -16.47
N PRO A 101 -10.19 6.32 -16.33
CA PRO A 101 -10.33 5.69 -15.02
C PRO A 101 -9.20 6.08 -14.07
N PHE A 102 -9.53 6.41 -12.81
CA PHE A 102 -8.50 6.75 -11.81
C PHE A 102 -7.51 5.60 -11.58
N ALA A 103 -7.93 4.34 -11.74
CA ALA A 103 -7.04 3.18 -11.67
C ALA A 103 -5.86 3.28 -12.65
N SER A 104 -6.11 3.78 -13.86
CA SER A 104 -5.06 4.02 -14.87
C SER A 104 -4.11 5.13 -14.43
N ILE A 105 -4.64 6.23 -13.90
CA ILE A 105 -3.83 7.32 -13.34
C ILE A 105 -2.97 6.79 -12.18
N ALA A 106 -3.56 6.08 -11.24
CA ALA A 106 -2.84 5.51 -10.09
C ALA A 106 -1.69 4.60 -10.56
N ARG A 107 -1.90 3.80 -11.61
CA ARG A 107 -0.88 2.92 -12.18
C ARG A 107 0.28 3.70 -12.78
N ILE A 108 0.01 4.71 -13.60
CA ILE A 108 1.04 5.58 -14.18
C ILE A 108 1.90 6.20 -13.07
N TRP A 109 1.25 6.71 -12.01
CA TRP A 109 1.98 7.31 -10.87
C TRP A 109 2.79 6.29 -10.08
N ARG A 110 2.33 5.03 -9.95
CA ARG A 110 3.12 3.97 -9.30
C ARG A 110 4.41 3.67 -10.05
N ASP A 111 4.36 3.53 -11.37
CA ASP A 111 5.56 3.33 -12.19
C ASP A 111 6.50 4.55 -12.14
N LEU A 112 5.96 5.77 -12.16
CA LEU A 112 6.73 7.01 -12.03
C LEU A 112 7.41 7.14 -10.66
N LEU A 113 6.70 6.87 -9.56
CA LEU A 113 7.24 6.92 -8.20
C LEU A 113 8.34 5.87 -8.01
N ALA A 114 8.11 4.64 -8.47
CA ALA A 114 9.11 3.58 -8.43
C ALA A 114 10.38 3.92 -9.22
N ALA A 115 10.23 4.52 -10.41
CA ALA A 115 11.37 5.00 -11.19
C ALA A 115 12.14 6.08 -10.42
N THR A 116 11.43 7.02 -9.79
CA THR A 116 12.00 8.13 -9.01
C THR A 116 12.85 7.63 -7.83
N VAL A 117 12.34 6.69 -7.04
CA VAL A 117 13.10 6.11 -5.89
C VAL A 117 14.41 5.49 -6.37
N ARG A 118 14.41 4.83 -7.53
CA ARG A 118 15.63 4.21 -8.11
C ARG A 118 16.65 5.22 -8.65
N LEU A 119 16.24 6.44 -8.94
CA LEU A 119 17.18 7.53 -9.25
C LEU A 119 17.89 8.03 -7.98
N GLU A 120 17.21 7.97 -6.83
CA GLU A 120 17.75 8.45 -5.55
C GLU A 120 18.68 7.41 -4.88
N THR A 121 18.36 6.11 -4.97
CA THR A 121 19.09 5.03 -4.27
C THR A 121 18.88 3.68 -4.94
N PRO A 122 19.83 2.72 -4.79
CA PRO A 122 19.56 1.33 -5.14
C PRO A 122 18.32 0.81 -4.40
N PHE A 123 17.33 0.33 -5.15
CA PHE A 123 16.05 -0.12 -4.59
C PHE A 123 15.67 -1.47 -5.19
N ALA A 124 15.43 -2.45 -4.34
CA ALA A 124 15.00 -3.79 -4.71
C ALA A 124 13.97 -4.34 -3.74
N VAL A 125 13.17 -5.28 -4.19
CA VAL A 125 12.05 -5.87 -3.43
C VAL A 125 12.19 -7.38 -3.33
N ALA A 126 12.07 -7.93 -2.12
CA ALA A 126 11.90 -9.36 -1.88
C ALA A 126 10.41 -9.67 -1.74
N VAL A 127 9.94 -10.69 -2.44
CA VAL A 127 8.53 -11.07 -2.43
C VAL A 127 8.37 -12.50 -1.94
N PHE A 128 7.48 -12.71 -0.97
CA PHE A 128 7.01 -14.07 -0.66
C PHE A 128 6.17 -14.56 -1.83
N ALA A 129 6.69 -15.50 -2.60
CA ALA A 129 6.08 -15.98 -3.84
C ALA A 129 6.26 -17.50 -3.99
N PRO A 130 5.68 -18.31 -3.10
CA PRO A 130 5.61 -19.75 -3.31
C PRO A 130 4.74 -20.06 -4.53
N ALA A 131 4.87 -21.26 -5.10
CA ALA A 131 4.20 -21.63 -6.35
C ALA A 131 2.67 -21.46 -6.30
N GLU A 132 2.08 -21.70 -5.14
CA GLU A 132 0.65 -21.61 -4.83
C GLU A 132 0.16 -20.20 -4.50
N ALA A 133 1.03 -19.20 -4.37
CA ALA A 133 0.68 -17.84 -3.96
C ALA A 133 1.40 -16.76 -4.79
N GLN A 134 1.27 -16.85 -6.09
CA GLN A 134 1.90 -15.91 -7.04
C GLN A 134 1.25 -14.51 -7.04
N GLY A 135 0.07 -14.34 -6.44
CA GLY A 135 -0.61 -13.05 -6.35
C GLY A 135 0.20 -11.98 -5.62
N PHE A 136 1.04 -12.35 -4.65
CA PHE A 136 1.93 -11.40 -3.97
C PHE A 136 2.97 -10.78 -4.90
N TRP A 137 3.46 -11.55 -5.89
CA TRP A 137 4.34 -11.03 -6.93
C TRP A 137 3.64 -9.98 -7.78
N ASP A 138 2.40 -10.25 -8.17
CA ASP A 138 1.61 -9.31 -8.97
C ASP A 138 1.33 -8.02 -8.18
N LEU A 139 0.95 -8.13 -6.90
CA LEU A 139 0.77 -6.97 -6.01
C LEU A 139 2.03 -6.14 -5.87
N ALA A 140 3.18 -6.79 -5.68
CA ALA A 140 4.47 -6.12 -5.58
C ALA A 140 4.80 -5.36 -6.87
N ARG A 141 4.65 -6.02 -8.03
CA ARG A 141 4.88 -5.40 -9.34
C ARG A 141 3.94 -4.22 -9.58
N ASP A 142 2.68 -4.35 -9.19
CA ASP A 142 1.68 -3.30 -9.34
C ASP A 142 1.96 -2.09 -8.44
N HIS A 143 2.60 -2.29 -7.31
CA HIS A 143 2.91 -1.23 -6.37
C HIS A 143 4.27 -0.57 -6.62
N TYR A 144 5.29 -1.36 -6.91
CA TYR A 144 6.68 -0.90 -7.06
C TYR A 144 7.14 -0.75 -8.51
N GLY A 145 6.23 -0.92 -9.46
CA GLY A 145 6.50 -0.76 -10.89
C GLY A 145 7.16 -1.98 -11.53
N SER A 146 6.97 -2.09 -12.84
CA SER A 146 7.38 -3.24 -13.65
C SER A 146 8.90 -3.37 -13.84
N HIS A 147 9.65 -2.28 -13.67
CA HIS A 147 11.11 -2.24 -13.86
C HIS A 147 11.91 -2.29 -12.56
N THR A 148 11.25 -2.35 -11.40
CA THR A 148 11.94 -2.48 -10.11
C THR A 148 12.52 -3.89 -9.96
N PRO A 149 13.82 -4.05 -9.62
CA PRO A 149 14.39 -5.35 -9.34
C PRO A 149 13.63 -6.07 -8.23
N MET A 150 13.13 -7.27 -8.52
CA MET A 150 12.38 -8.09 -7.59
C MET A 150 12.90 -9.52 -7.55
N SER A 151 12.92 -10.12 -6.35
CA SER A 151 13.29 -11.51 -6.13
C SER A 151 12.18 -12.25 -5.38
N GLY A 152 11.74 -13.38 -5.95
CA GLY A 152 10.75 -14.26 -5.32
C GLY A 152 11.41 -15.24 -4.34
N TYR A 153 10.83 -15.40 -3.16
CA TYR A 153 11.28 -16.33 -2.13
C TYR A 153 10.15 -17.29 -1.74
N ARG A 154 10.50 -18.53 -1.45
CA ARG A 154 9.53 -19.57 -1.08
C ARG A 154 9.11 -19.54 0.40
N SER A 155 9.90 -18.89 1.25
CA SER A 155 9.59 -18.77 2.68
C SER A 155 9.64 -17.33 3.15
N ILE A 156 8.76 -17.00 4.09
CA ILE A 156 8.66 -15.68 4.73
C ILE A 156 9.97 -15.34 5.45
N GLY A 157 10.60 -16.30 6.13
CA GLY A 157 11.88 -16.09 6.81
C GLY A 157 13.01 -15.66 5.87
N GLN A 158 13.02 -16.14 4.62
CA GLN A 158 14.00 -15.69 3.60
C GLN A 158 13.76 -14.22 3.21
N VAL A 159 12.50 -13.79 3.08
CA VAL A 159 12.15 -12.38 2.80
C VAL A 159 12.59 -11.49 3.95
N ILE A 160 12.24 -11.84 5.18
CA ILE A 160 12.63 -11.09 6.39
C ILE A 160 14.16 -10.96 6.46
N ARG A 161 14.88 -12.05 6.26
CA ARG A 161 16.35 -12.06 6.27
C ARG A 161 16.93 -11.15 5.18
N ALA A 162 16.37 -11.18 3.95
CA ALA A 162 16.84 -10.35 2.86
C ALA A 162 16.73 -8.84 3.18
N VAL A 163 15.64 -8.43 3.87
CA VAL A 163 15.46 -7.05 4.34
C VAL A 163 16.41 -6.72 5.50
N THR A 164 16.49 -7.59 6.51
CA THR A 164 17.34 -7.38 7.70
C THR A 164 18.82 -7.27 7.37
N GLU A 165 19.28 -8.05 6.40
CA GLU A 165 20.66 -8.01 5.89
C GLU A 165 20.93 -6.86 4.90
N GLY A 166 19.92 -6.03 4.58
CA GLY A 166 20.04 -4.92 3.64
C GLY A 166 20.27 -5.34 2.18
N ARG A 167 20.01 -6.61 1.83
CA ARG A 167 20.12 -7.10 0.44
C ARG A 167 19.02 -6.55 -0.47
N VAL A 168 17.89 -6.19 0.11
CA VAL A 168 16.76 -5.52 -0.52
C VAL A 168 16.23 -4.42 0.37
N SER A 169 15.55 -3.44 -0.23
CA SER A 169 14.98 -2.30 0.48
C SER A 169 13.64 -2.64 1.16
N VAL A 170 12.87 -3.53 0.56
CA VAL A 170 11.49 -3.86 0.99
C VAL A 170 11.23 -5.35 0.86
N GLY A 171 10.46 -5.90 1.80
CA GLY A 171 9.93 -7.26 1.76
C GLY A 171 8.41 -7.27 1.71
N ILE A 172 7.83 -8.13 0.87
CA ILE A 172 6.38 -8.29 0.74
C ILE A 172 5.96 -9.60 1.37
N LEU A 173 5.06 -9.51 2.36
CA LEU A 173 4.60 -10.61 3.20
C LEU A 173 3.06 -10.67 3.21
N PRO A 174 2.47 -11.85 3.43
CA PRO A 174 1.03 -11.98 3.58
C PRO A 174 0.53 -11.18 4.79
N MET A 175 -0.76 -10.84 4.78
CA MET A 175 -1.41 -10.26 5.97
C MET A 175 -1.28 -11.22 7.16
N PRO A 176 -1.03 -10.71 8.38
CA PRO A 176 -1.12 -11.53 9.59
C PRO A 176 -2.50 -12.15 9.73
N GLN A 177 -2.55 -13.37 10.25
CA GLN A 177 -3.80 -14.07 10.51
C GLN A 177 -3.97 -14.34 12.00
N GLU A 178 -5.21 -14.24 12.49
CA GLU A 178 -5.55 -14.67 13.84
C GLU A 178 -5.51 -16.20 13.91
N GLY A 179 -4.93 -16.73 14.98
CA GLY A 179 -4.84 -18.19 15.18
C GLY A 179 -3.75 -18.89 14.35
N ASP A 180 -2.88 -18.15 13.68
CA ASP A 180 -1.71 -18.73 13.02
C ASP A 180 -0.78 -19.34 14.09
N PRO A 181 -0.51 -20.66 14.04
CA PRO A 181 0.33 -21.33 15.03
C PRO A 181 1.81 -20.93 14.96
N ASP A 182 2.25 -20.44 13.82
CA ASP A 182 3.62 -19.98 13.57
C ASP A 182 3.65 -18.59 12.89
N PRO A 183 3.15 -17.54 13.56
CA PRO A 183 2.94 -16.25 12.95
C PRO A 183 4.28 -15.58 12.60
N TRP A 184 4.46 -15.25 11.35
CA TRP A 184 5.70 -14.68 10.82
C TRP A 184 6.13 -13.38 11.52
N TRP A 185 5.20 -12.58 12.00
CA TRP A 185 5.48 -11.29 12.63
C TRP A 185 6.28 -11.44 13.94
N ARG A 186 6.27 -12.58 14.60
CA ARG A 186 7.13 -12.86 15.77
C ARG A 186 8.63 -12.73 15.45
N HIS A 187 9.03 -12.93 14.23
CA HIS A 187 10.42 -12.80 13.79
C HIS A 187 10.88 -11.35 13.61
N LEU A 188 9.99 -10.36 13.73
CA LEU A 188 10.29 -8.93 13.67
C LEU A 188 10.23 -8.24 15.04
N LEU A 189 10.22 -8.99 16.14
CA LEU A 189 10.18 -8.47 17.52
C LEU A 189 11.54 -7.95 18.01
N SER A 190 12.36 -7.43 17.13
CA SER A 190 13.66 -6.85 17.47
C SER A 190 13.52 -5.36 17.81
N GLU A 191 14.31 -4.93 18.82
CA GLU A 191 14.49 -3.53 19.15
C GLU A 191 15.62 -2.95 18.30
N GLY A 192 15.48 -1.70 17.91
CA GLY A 192 16.51 -0.97 17.18
C GLY A 192 15.97 -0.18 15.99
N ASP A 193 16.65 0.89 15.65
CA ASP A 193 16.24 1.83 14.60
C ASP A 193 16.32 1.21 13.18
N HIS A 194 17.11 0.16 13.01
CA HIS A 194 17.26 -0.54 11.74
C HIS A 194 16.39 -1.80 11.61
N ALA A 195 15.63 -2.15 12.65
CA ALA A 195 14.74 -3.30 12.59
C ALA A 195 13.64 -3.04 11.53
N PRO A 196 13.39 -4.00 10.61
CA PRO A 196 12.31 -3.85 9.65
C PRO A 196 10.97 -3.66 10.36
N ARG A 197 10.16 -2.75 9.83
CA ARG A 197 8.81 -2.44 10.32
C ARG A 197 7.81 -2.53 9.17
N VAL A 198 6.55 -2.67 9.50
CA VAL A 198 5.48 -2.49 8.51
C VAL A 198 5.48 -1.04 8.04
N ILE A 199 5.54 -0.82 6.73
CA ILE A 199 5.63 0.50 6.11
C ILE A 199 4.51 0.78 5.10
N ALA A 200 3.86 -0.26 4.58
CA ALA A 200 2.75 -0.11 3.65
C ALA A 200 1.84 -1.35 3.65
N ARG A 201 0.59 -1.16 3.21
CA ARG A 201 -0.34 -2.24 2.84
C ARG A 201 -0.61 -2.19 1.34
N LEU A 202 -0.58 -3.36 0.71
CA LEU A 202 -0.84 -3.56 -0.70
C LEU A 202 -2.16 -4.32 -0.91
N PRO A 203 -2.93 -3.96 -1.96
CA PRO A 203 -2.74 -2.80 -2.84
C PRO A 203 -3.14 -1.50 -2.14
N PHE A 204 -2.48 -0.39 -2.41
CA PHE A 204 -2.88 0.93 -1.89
C PHE A 204 -4.02 1.56 -2.71
N GLY A 205 -4.05 1.30 -3.98
CA GLY A 205 -5.08 1.80 -4.91
C GLY A 205 -6.04 0.70 -5.38
N PRO A 206 -6.83 0.98 -6.42
CA PRO A 206 -7.66 -0.04 -7.04
C PRO A 206 -6.86 -1.28 -7.43
N ARG A 207 -7.43 -2.45 -7.18
CA ARG A 207 -6.80 -3.71 -7.54
C ARG A 207 -6.64 -3.81 -9.07
N GLY A 208 -5.48 -4.28 -9.50
CA GLY A 208 -5.23 -4.67 -10.87
C GLY A 208 -5.72 -6.10 -11.13
N ASN A 209 -5.18 -6.70 -12.18
CA ASN A 209 -5.45 -8.09 -12.59
C ASN A 209 -4.50 -9.10 -11.91
N ALA A 210 -4.16 -8.86 -10.64
CA ALA A 210 -3.30 -9.77 -9.87
C ALA A 210 -3.93 -11.16 -9.77
N ARG A 211 -3.08 -12.18 -9.89
CA ARG A 211 -3.48 -13.57 -9.64
C ARG A 211 -3.87 -13.73 -8.16
N ALA A 212 -4.75 -14.65 -7.85
CA ALA A 212 -5.35 -14.86 -6.52
C ALA A 212 -6.23 -13.68 -6.07
N ASP A 213 -7.54 -13.82 -6.30
CA ASP A 213 -8.55 -12.87 -5.85
C ASP A 213 -8.46 -12.65 -4.33
N GLY A 214 -8.47 -11.42 -3.92
CA GLY A 214 -8.53 -11.04 -2.52
C GLY A 214 -7.21 -11.05 -1.75
N ALA A 215 -6.07 -11.36 -2.35
CA ALA A 215 -4.79 -11.29 -1.68
C ALA A 215 -4.42 -9.84 -1.33
N ASP A 216 -4.22 -9.57 -0.03
CA ASP A 216 -3.59 -8.35 0.48
C ASP A 216 -2.22 -8.71 1.06
N ALA A 217 -1.33 -7.74 1.10
CA ALA A 217 0.01 -7.93 1.63
C ALA A 217 0.46 -6.76 2.48
N LEU A 218 1.40 -7.01 3.38
CA LEU A 218 2.16 -5.97 4.08
C LEU A 218 3.55 -5.86 3.46
N ALA A 219 4.00 -4.63 3.31
CA ALA A 219 5.39 -4.32 3.00
C ALA A 219 6.14 -4.04 4.29
N ILE A 220 7.30 -4.66 4.46
CA ILE A 220 8.23 -4.40 5.55
C ILE A 220 9.52 -3.76 5.01
N GLY A 221 10.08 -2.86 5.77
CA GLY A 221 11.33 -2.18 5.41
C GLY A 221 11.87 -1.34 6.57
N PRO A 222 13.02 -0.69 6.39
CA PRO A 222 13.53 0.27 7.34
C PRO A 222 12.68 1.53 7.34
N GLY A 223 12.68 2.25 8.45
CA GLY A 223 12.00 3.53 8.61
C GLY A 223 10.92 3.53 9.67
N ARG A 224 10.43 4.73 9.94
CA ARG A 224 9.35 4.97 10.91
C ARG A 224 8.09 5.38 10.17
N GLN A 225 6.95 4.99 10.72
CA GLN A 225 5.66 5.44 10.20
C GLN A 225 5.56 6.97 10.28
N GLN A 226 5.01 7.57 9.24
CA GLN A 226 4.68 8.99 9.18
C GLN A 226 3.16 9.15 9.03
N GLU A 227 2.63 10.21 9.61
CA GLU A 227 1.20 10.52 9.55
C GLU A 227 0.76 10.90 8.14
N THR A 228 -0.39 10.35 7.71
CA THR A 228 -0.98 10.66 6.41
C THR A 228 -2.42 11.17 6.48
N GLY A 229 -2.98 11.23 7.69
CA GLY A 229 -4.36 11.64 7.96
C GLY A 229 -5.39 10.51 7.90
N ALA A 230 -5.02 9.34 7.37
CA ALA A 230 -5.84 8.13 7.42
C ALA A 230 -4.90 6.91 7.47
N ASP A 231 -4.67 6.40 8.66
CA ASP A 231 -3.58 5.48 8.96
C ASP A 231 -4.06 4.28 9.77
N ARG A 232 -3.22 3.25 9.83
CA ARG A 232 -3.22 2.16 10.80
C ARG A 232 -1.84 2.07 11.42
N THR A 233 -1.78 1.94 12.75
CA THR A 233 -0.53 1.76 13.48
C THR A 233 -0.50 0.39 14.12
N LEU A 234 0.62 -0.31 14.01
CA LEU A 234 0.82 -1.62 14.59
C LEU A 234 1.80 -1.56 15.76
N PHE A 235 1.45 -2.28 16.81
CA PHE A 235 2.32 -2.55 17.95
C PHE A 235 2.40 -4.04 18.22
N ALA A 236 3.59 -4.52 18.57
CA ALA A 236 3.75 -5.81 19.19
C ALA A 236 3.82 -5.63 20.70
N THR A 237 3.04 -6.40 21.43
CA THR A 237 2.98 -6.33 22.91
C THR A 237 3.26 -7.69 23.50
N GLU A 238 4.04 -7.73 24.57
CA GLU A 238 4.25 -8.94 25.38
C GLU A 238 3.70 -8.70 26.78
N TRP A 239 2.86 -9.60 27.26
CA TRP A 239 2.15 -9.43 28.52
C TRP A 239 1.93 -10.77 29.24
N ALA A 240 1.71 -10.69 30.55
CA ALA A 240 1.61 -11.83 31.43
C ALA A 240 0.41 -12.73 31.11
N ALA A 241 0.57 -14.04 31.25
CA ALA A 241 -0.41 -15.05 30.87
C ALA A 241 -1.73 -15.02 31.69
N ASP A 242 -1.75 -14.33 32.84
CA ASP A 242 -2.92 -14.20 33.70
C ASP A 242 -3.95 -13.16 33.21
N ILE A 243 -3.63 -12.39 32.18
CA ILE A 243 -4.55 -11.44 31.55
C ILE A 243 -5.25 -12.12 30.40
N SER A 244 -6.60 -12.11 30.41
CA SER A 244 -7.36 -12.61 29.27
C SER A 244 -7.34 -11.63 28.10
N ARG A 245 -7.50 -12.15 26.87
CA ARG A 245 -7.66 -11.33 25.65
C ARG A 245 -8.74 -10.26 25.81
N ALA A 246 -9.89 -10.62 26.35
CA ALA A 246 -11.01 -9.68 26.55
C ALA A 246 -10.62 -8.53 27.50
N ARG A 247 -9.89 -8.82 28.57
CA ARG A 247 -9.39 -7.81 29.49
C ARG A 247 -8.35 -6.93 28.82
N PHE A 248 -7.43 -7.48 28.05
CA PHE A 248 -6.42 -6.74 27.30
C PHE A 248 -7.07 -5.75 26.30
N LEU A 249 -8.01 -6.21 25.48
CA LEU A 249 -8.75 -5.38 24.53
C LEU A 249 -9.60 -4.31 25.25
N GLY A 250 -10.20 -4.65 26.39
CA GLY A 250 -10.92 -3.69 27.24
C GLY A 250 -10.02 -2.57 27.77
N MET A 251 -8.76 -2.86 28.09
CA MET A 251 -7.79 -1.86 28.52
C MET A 251 -7.37 -0.92 27.37
N LEU A 252 -7.23 -1.44 26.14
CA LEU A 252 -7.01 -0.61 24.94
C LEU A 252 -8.18 0.33 24.74
N SER A 253 -9.41 -0.19 24.74
CA SER A 253 -10.62 0.62 24.57
C SER A 253 -10.76 1.68 25.68
N SER A 254 -10.44 1.34 26.93
CA SER A 254 -10.48 2.28 28.07
C SER A 254 -9.36 3.36 28.00
N ALA A 255 -8.37 3.14 27.16
CA ALA A 255 -7.33 4.13 26.86
C ALA A 255 -7.65 4.92 25.57
N ASP A 256 -8.84 4.80 25.02
CA ASP A 256 -9.27 5.41 23.76
C ASP A 256 -8.39 4.98 22.55
N LEU A 257 -7.94 3.74 22.58
CA LEU A 257 -7.20 3.08 21.51
C LEU A 257 -8.11 2.06 20.83
N SER A 258 -8.59 2.38 19.64
CA SER A 258 -9.47 1.51 18.85
C SER A 258 -8.66 0.41 18.16
N CYS A 259 -8.83 -0.83 18.59
CA CYS A 259 -8.19 -2.00 18.00
C CYS A 259 -9.00 -2.48 16.78
N THR A 260 -8.36 -2.52 15.60
CA THR A 260 -8.97 -2.94 14.33
C THR A 260 -8.56 -4.36 13.92
N PHE A 261 -7.42 -4.84 14.42
CA PHE A 261 -6.96 -6.22 14.25
C PHE A 261 -6.16 -6.65 15.46
N TYR A 262 -6.27 -7.94 15.80
CA TYR A 262 -5.56 -8.57 16.90
C TYR A 262 -5.16 -9.99 16.50
N ALA A 263 -3.89 -10.32 16.68
CA ALA A 263 -3.40 -11.69 16.62
C ALA A 263 -2.50 -11.95 17.82
N SER A 264 -2.48 -13.18 18.33
CA SER A 264 -1.65 -13.55 19.48
C SER A 264 -0.90 -14.85 19.21
N TRP A 265 0.22 -14.95 19.87
CA TRP A 265 1.04 -16.16 19.95
C TRP A 265 1.43 -16.41 21.39
N GLU A 266 1.03 -17.58 21.89
CA GLU A 266 1.29 -17.99 23.27
C GLU A 266 2.61 -18.73 23.35
N HIS A 267 3.38 -18.46 24.40
CA HIS A 267 4.62 -19.16 24.71
C HIS A 267 4.76 -19.32 26.24
N ALA A 268 5.76 -20.07 26.69
CA ALA A 268 5.90 -20.45 28.11
C ALA A 268 5.99 -19.24 29.07
N ALA A 269 6.47 -18.08 28.63
CA ALA A 269 6.64 -16.90 29.49
C ALA A 269 5.46 -15.90 29.41
N GLY A 270 4.49 -16.10 28.53
CA GLY A 270 3.34 -15.20 28.36
C GLY A 270 2.76 -15.19 26.97
N THR A 271 2.06 -14.12 26.65
CA THR A 271 1.44 -13.92 25.35
C THR A 271 2.09 -12.75 24.61
N VAL A 272 2.52 -12.99 23.38
CA VAL A 272 2.90 -11.92 22.45
C VAL A 272 1.72 -11.66 21.53
N SER A 273 1.35 -10.41 21.36
CA SER A 273 0.25 -10.01 20.50
C SER A 273 0.68 -8.96 19.50
N LEU A 274 0.20 -9.09 18.27
CA LEU A 274 0.23 -8.05 17.26
C LEU A 274 -1.12 -7.33 17.29
N VAL A 275 -1.08 -6.04 17.52
CA VAL A 275 -2.27 -5.17 17.64
C VAL A 275 -2.20 -4.10 16.56
N GLU A 276 -3.28 -3.97 15.80
CA GLU A 276 -3.47 -2.86 14.87
C GLU A 276 -4.46 -1.86 15.46
N LEU A 277 -4.05 -0.62 15.51
CA LEU A 277 -4.84 0.50 16.04
C LEU A 277 -5.31 1.41 14.91
N ASP A 278 -6.51 1.95 15.09
CA ASP A 278 -7.04 2.97 14.19
C ASP A 278 -6.29 4.28 14.34
N GLY A 279 -5.91 4.86 13.20
CA GLY A 279 -5.20 6.13 13.13
C GLY A 279 -3.68 6.03 13.27
N PHE A 280 -3.05 7.20 13.24
CA PHE A 280 -1.63 7.37 13.53
C PHE A 280 -1.43 7.48 15.05
N VAL A 281 -0.72 6.53 15.64
CA VAL A 281 -0.45 6.44 17.08
C VAL A 281 1.06 6.36 17.28
N PRO A 282 1.77 7.49 17.43
CA PRO A 282 3.20 7.49 17.70
C PRO A 282 3.52 6.93 19.10
N VAL A 283 4.75 6.45 19.31
CA VAL A 283 5.19 5.89 20.60
C VAL A 283 5.00 6.87 21.77
N SER A 284 5.06 8.17 21.47
CA SER A 284 4.84 9.27 22.43
C SER A 284 3.37 9.60 22.69
N ASP A 285 2.43 8.90 22.08
CA ASP A 285 1.00 9.16 22.25
C ASP A 285 0.60 8.97 23.72
N PRO A 286 -0.05 9.97 24.36
CA PRO A 286 -0.44 9.88 25.77
C PRO A 286 -1.41 8.74 26.08
N ARG A 287 -2.21 8.28 25.09
CA ARG A 287 -3.10 7.13 25.22
C ARG A 287 -2.32 5.84 25.45
N LEU A 288 -1.14 5.67 24.80
CA LEU A 288 -0.25 4.55 25.07
C LEU A 288 0.34 4.59 26.48
N ALA A 289 0.64 5.77 27.02
CA ALA A 289 1.07 5.91 28.41
C ALA A 289 -0.06 5.50 29.38
N GLY A 290 -1.30 5.90 29.10
CA GLY A 290 -2.47 5.46 29.86
C GLY A 290 -2.72 3.93 29.78
N PHE A 291 -2.54 3.33 28.62
CA PHE A 291 -2.61 1.89 28.43
C PHE A 291 -1.50 1.16 29.22
N ARG A 292 -0.25 1.61 29.14
CA ARG A 292 0.88 1.07 29.93
C ARG A 292 0.62 1.12 31.42
N ALA A 293 0.09 2.24 31.91
CA ALA A 293 -0.22 2.42 33.32
C ALA A 293 -1.29 1.42 33.82
N ARG A 294 -2.27 1.06 32.98
CA ARG A 294 -3.32 0.10 33.32
C ARG A 294 -2.81 -1.33 33.40
N LEU A 295 -1.89 -1.71 32.52
CA LEU A 295 -1.26 -3.03 32.54
C LEU A 295 -0.20 -3.15 33.64
N GLY A 296 0.46 -2.03 34.00
CA GLY A 296 1.50 -2.00 35.00
C GLY A 296 2.60 -3.03 34.73
N THR A 297 2.95 -3.83 35.76
CA THR A 297 3.98 -4.86 35.66
C THR A 297 3.61 -6.06 34.78
N ALA A 298 2.33 -6.20 34.43
CA ALA A 298 1.88 -7.27 33.54
C ALA A 298 2.23 -6.99 32.05
N LEU A 299 2.55 -5.77 31.69
CA LEU A 299 3.08 -5.44 30.37
C LEU A 299 4.61 -5.57 30.39
N HIS A 300 5.12 -6.61 29.75
CA HIS A 300 6.56 -6.85 29.68
C HIS A 300 7.21 -6.01 28.58
N ARG A 301 6.56 -5.88 27.39
CA ARG A 301 7.07 -5.13 26.26
C ARG A 301 5.95 -4.47 25.46
N LEU A 302 6.24 -3.31 24.89
CA LEU A 302 5.42 -2.63 23.90
C LEU A 302 6.36 -2.08 22.81
N LEU A 303 6.37 -2.73 21.66
CA LEU A 303 7.27 -2.42 20.57
C LEU A 303 6.49 -1.76 19.42
N PRO A 304 6.97 -0.64 18.86
CA PRO A 304 6.44 -0.14 17.62
C PRO A 304 6.70 -1.16 16.51
N PHE A 305 5.65 -1.58 15.83
CA PHE A 305 5.73 -2.56 14.75
C PHE A 305 5.60 -1.90 13.36
N GLY A 306 5.39 -0.59 13.35
CA GLY A 306 5.20 0.22 12.16
C GLY A 306 3.73 0.55 11.90
N GLY A 307 3.39 0.73 10.65
CA GLY A 307 2.02 1.07 10.25
C GLY A 307 1.96 1.45 8.77
N TYR A 308 0.77 1.81 8.34
CA TYR A 308 0.54 2.11 6.93
C TYR A 308 -0.60 3.11 6.75
N ALA A 309 -0.52 3.84 5.64
CA ALA A 309 -1.64 4.64 5.16
C ALA A 309 -2.78 3.72 4.68
N LEU A 310 -4.01 3.99 5.10
CA LEU A 310 -5.18 3.26 4.63
C LEU A 310 -5.26 3.32 3.10
N PRO A 311 -5.46 2.18 2.42
CA PRO A 311 -5.66 2.15 0.99
C PRO A 311 -6.81 3.06 0.55
N LEU A 312 -6.74 3.53 -0.69
CA LEU A 312 -7.84 4.26 -1.31
C LEU A 312 -9.07 3.35 -1.39
N SER A 313 -10.21 3.86 -0.94
CA SER A 313 -11.47 3.14 -1.07
C SER A 313 -11.77 2.88 -2.55
N THR A 314 -12.10 1.63 -2.88
CA THR A 314 -12.57 1.22 -4.21
C THR A 314 -14.03 1.56 -4.47
N ALA A 315 -14.72 2.19 -3.50
CA ALA A 315 -16.06 2.68 -3.74
C ALA A 315 -16.03 3.71 -4.89
N PRO A 316 -16.89 3.59 -5.91
CA PRO A 316 -16.99 4.61 -6.92
C PRO A 316 -17.27 5.94 -6.22
N LEU A 317 -16.41 6.94 -6.46
CA LEU A 317 -16.73 8.31 -6.05
C LEU A 317 -18.11 8.59 -6.64
N SER A 318 -19.13 8.66 -5.77
CA SER A 318 -20.46 9.06 -6.19
C SER A 318 -20.30 10.43 -6.84
N VAL A 319 -20.41 10.48 -8.16
CA VAL A 319 -20.55 11.72 -8.89
C VAL A 319 -21.80 12.36 -8.28
N GLY A 320 -21.60 13.38 -7.47
CA GLY A 320 -22.70 14.13 -6.88
C GLY A 320 -23.63 14.51 -8.00
N ALA A 321 -24.84 13.98 -7.97
CA ALA A 321 -25.92 14.43 -8.84
C ALA A 321 -26.06 15.92 -8.59
N ALA A 322 -25.61 16.73 -9.53
CA ALA A 322 -25.96 18.12 -9.60
C ALA A 322 -27.49 18.15 -9.72
N ARG A 323 -28.16 18.48 -8.61
CA ARG A 323 -29.57 18.81 -8.63
C ARG A 323 -29.67 20.11 -9.43
N GLY A 324 -30.37 20.02 -10.55
CA GLY A 324 -30.74 21.11 -11.43
C GLY A 324 -31.65 22.16 -10.78
#